data_b5f861f2509e90b50c92798534aaf779
#
_entry.id   b5f861f2509e90b50c92798534aaf779
#
_cell.length_a   1.000
_cell.length_b   1.000
_cell.length_c   1.000
_cell.angle_alpha   90.00
_cell.angle_beta   90.00
_cell.angle_gamma   90.00
#
_symmetry.space_group_name_H-M   'P 1'
#
loop_
_entity.id
_entity.type
_entity.pdbx_description
1 polymer ?
#
loop_
_entity_poly.entity_id
_entity_poly.type
_entity_poly.pdbx_seq_one_letter_code
_entity_poly.pdbx_strand_id
1 'polypeptide(L)'
;MKPFESVMANYLADYAAYREKRGYALKAIYPPLIALDRYLKVNAVSWKQLQQSVFFLHLRATISPHPNTTNRMLSHVRGLFDYLIRRQIVAANPLNDIPPVPERYFVP
;
A
#
# COMPACT_ATOMS: atom_id res chain seq x y z
N MET A 1 2.38 -11.13 -18.90
CA MET A 1 2.82 -9.80 -18.46
C MET A 1 2.48 -9.62 -17.00
N LYS A 2 3.49 -9.35 -16.19
CA LYS A 2 3.28 -9.16 -14.75
C LYS A 2 2.99 -7.70 -14.48
N PRO A 3 1.85 -7.35 -13.83
CA PRO A 3 1.52 -5.96 -13.53
C PRO A 3 2.40 -5.35 -12.46
N PHE A 4 3.10 -6.16 -11.66
CA PHE A 4 3.92 -5.72 -10.56
C PHE A 4 5.37 -6.15 -10.75
N GLU A 5 6.31 -5.29 -10.39
CA GLU A 5 7.74 -5.52 -10.63
C GLU A 5 8.62 -5.27 -9.41
N SER A 6 8.06 -4.78 -8.30
CA SER A 6 8.83 -4.49 -7.09
C SER A 6 9.14 -5.73 -6.28
N VAL A 7 9.82 -5.54 -5.16
CA VAL A 7 10.10 -6.61 -4.19
C VAL A 7 8.82 -7.26 -3.66
N MET A 8 7.68 -6.55 -3.70
CA MET A 8 6.39 -7.08 -3.27
C MET A 8 5.54 -7.64 -4.42
N ALA A 9 6.08 -7.78 -5.62
CA ALA A 9 5.28 -8.14 -6.81
C ALA A 9 4.40 -9.36 -6.59
N ASN A 10 4.95 -10.44 -6.02
CA ASN A 10 4.19 -11.67 -5.80
C ASN A 10 3.09 -11.48 -4.76
N TYR A 11 3.37 -10.74 -3.69
CA TYR A 11 2.39 -10.48 -2.65
C TYR A 11 1.27 -9.57 -3.14
N LEU A 12 1.60 -8.58 -3.97
CA LEU A 12 0.60 -7.70 -4.56
C LEU A 12 -0.33 -8.47 -5.48
N ALA A 13 0.21 -9.36 -6.30
CA ALA A 13 -0.59 -10.20 -7.19
C ALA A 13 -1.51 -11.14 -6.40
N ASP A 14 -0.98 -11.77 -5.35
CA ASP A 14 -1.76 -12.65 -4.49
C ASP A 14 -2.88 -11.91 -3.78
N TYR A 15 -2.58 -10.72 -3.27
CA TYR A 15 -3.57 -9.90 -2.59
C TYR A 15 -4.68 -9.45 -3.54
N ALA A 16 -4.33 -9.03 -4.75
CA ALA A 16 -5.32 -8.63 -5.75
C ALA A 16 -6.26 -9.79 -6.09
N ALA A 17 -5.71 -10.99 -6.28
CA ALA A 17 -6.51 -12.19 -6.54
C ALA A 17 -7.41 -12.53 -5.35
N TYR A 18 -6.91 -12.39 -4.13
CA TYR A 18 -7.70 -12.61 -2.91
C TYR A 18 -8.90 -11.66 -2.85
N ARG A 19 -8.67 -10.38 -3.13
CA ARG A 19 -9.73 -9.37 -3.11
C ARG A 19 -10.76 -9.62 -4.22
N GLU A 20 -10.31 -10.00 -5.40
CA GLU A 20 -11.21 -10.33 -6.51
C GLU A 20 -12.15 -11.48 -6.14
N LYS A 21 -11.62 -12.52 -5.51
CA LYS A 21 -12.43 -13.65 -5.04
C LYS A 21 -13.48 -13.25 -4.01
N ARG A 22 -13.25 -12.17 -3.31
CA ARG A 22 -14.20 -11.64 -2.33
C ARG A 22 -15.18 -10.63 -2.92
N GLY A 23 -15.21 -10.50 -4.26
CA GLY A 23 -16.19 -9.68 -4.95
C GLY A 23 -15.76 -8.26 -5.28
N TYR A 24 -14.50 -7.91 -5.05
CA TYR A 24 -14.01 -6.57 -5.38
C TYR A 24 -13.56 -6.50 -6.83
N ALA A 25 -13.85 -5.41 -7.52
CA ALA A 25 -13.45 -5.22 -8.90
C ALA A 25 -11.95 -4.91 -9.00
N LEU A 26 -11.24 -5.61 -9.88
CA LEU A 26 -9.80 -5.41 -10.07
C LEU A 26 -9.47 -3.98 -10.47
N LYS A 27 -10.31 -3.33 -11.26
CA LYS A 27 -10.08 -1.95 -11.69
C LYS A 27 -10.08 -0.95 -10.52
N ALA A 28 -10.67 -1.31 -9.40
CA ALA A 28 -10.65 -0.48 -8.19
C ALA A 28 -9.43 -0.81 -7.30
N ILE A 29 -8.92 -2.04 -7.40
CA ILE A 29 -7.83 -2.54 -6.56
C ILE A 29 -6.46 -2.21 -7.16
N TYR A 30 -6.30 -2.41 -8.48
CA TYR A 30 -5.00 -2.29 -9.14
C TYR A 30 -4.39 -0.89 -9.09
N PRO A 31 -5.10 0.21 -9.33
CA PRO A 31 -4.45 1.52 -9.36
C PRO A 31 -3.65 1.86 -8.11
N PRO A 32 -4.18 1.71 -6.88
CA PRO A 32 -3.37 1.99 -5.69
C PRO A 32 -2.22 0.99 -5.51
N LEU A 33 -2.41 -0.28 -5.86
CA LEU A 33 -1.35 -1.27 -5.75
C LEU A 33 -0.25 -1.03 -6.78
N ILE A 34 -0.60 -0.63 -7.99
CA ILE A 34 0.38 -0.30 -9.04
C ILE A 34 1.17 0.94 -8.63
N ALA A 35 0.53 1.94 -8.06
CA ALA A 35 1.22 3.13 -7.59
C ALA A 35 2.22 2.79 -6.49
N LEU A 36 1.84 1.94 -5.53
CA LEU A 36 2.75 1.43 -4.52
C LEU A 36 3.92 0.68 -5.14
N ASP A 37 3.63 -0.22 -6.06
CA ASP A 37 4.64 -1.04 -6.72
C ASP A 37 5.68 -0.18 -7.45
N ARG A 38 5.23 0.84 -8.18
CA ARG A 38 6.14 1.76 -8.86
C ARG A 38 6.99 2.55 -7.87
N TYR A 39 6.38 3.01 -6.80
CA TYR A 39 7.11 3.73 -5.76
C TYR A 39 8.23 2.86 -5.18
N LEU A 40 7.91 1.61 -4.87
CA LEU A 40 8.89 0.66 -4.33
C LEU A 40 10.02 0.38 -5.32
N LYS A 41 9.67 0.23 -6.59
CA LYS A 41 10.66 -0.05 -7.64
C LYS A 41 11.58 1.14 -7.86
N VAL A 42 11.01 2.34 -7.99
CA VAL A 42 11.77 3.56 -8.26
C VAL A 42 12.74 3.86 -7.12
N ASN A 43 12.33 3.63 -5.89
CA ASN A 43 13.16 3.91 -4.71
C ASN A 43 14.04 2.73 -4.29
N ALA A 44 14.03 1.64 -5.05
CA ALA A 44 14.81 0.44 -4.76
C ALA A 44 14.63 -0.06 -3.32
N VAL A 45 13.39 -0.11 -2.86
CA VAL A 45 13.06 -0.43 -1.48
C VAL A 45 13.25 -1.93 -1.22
N SER A 46 13.88 -2.27 -0.09
CA SER A 46 14.08 -3.65 0.32
C SER A 46 12.92 -4.15 1.17
N TRP A 47 12.79 -5.47 1.27
CA TRP A 47 11.78 -6.09 2.13
C TRP A 47 11.91 -5.65 3.59
N LYS A 48 13.15 -5.49 4.06
CA LYS A 48 13.41 -5.07 5.44
C LYS A 48 12.85 -3.66 5.71
N GLN A 49 13.02 -2.74 4.77
CA GLN A 49 12.50 -1.38 4.90
C GLN A 49 10.98 -1.36 4.98
N LEU A 50 10.32 -2.25 4.24
CA LEU A 50 8.86 -2.34 4.20
C LEU A 50 8.24 -2.77 5.52
N GLN A 51 9.01 -3.30 6.44
CA GLN A 51 8.51 -3.70 7.75
C GLN A 51 8.69 -2.61 8.81
N GLN A 52 9.17 -1.43 8.40
CA GLN A 52 9.42 -0.31 9.31
C GLN A 52 8.42 0.81 9.09
N SER A 53 7.83 1.30 10.17
CA SER A 53 6.86 2.41 10.12
C SER A 53 7.46 3.68 9.51
N VAL A 54 8.73 3.92 9.75
CA VAL A 54 9.45 5.08 9.22
C VAL A 54 9.36 5.16 7.68
N PHE A 55 9.44 4.02 7.00
CA PHE A 55 9.29 4.00 5.55
C PHE A 55 7.92 4.53 5.13
N PHE A 56 6.87 4.10 5.82
CA PHE A 56 5.50 4.51 5.47
C PHE A 56 5.19 5.95 5.84
N LEU A 57 5.84 6.49 6.86
CA LEU A 57 5.76 7.92 7.13
C LEU A 57 6.34 8.73 5.97
N HIS A 58 7.46 8.28 5.43
CA HIS A 58 8.07 8.93 4.27
C HIS A 58 7.21 8.77 3.03
N LEU A 59 6.69 7.57 2.78
CA LEU A 59 5.79 7.31 1.66
C LEU A 59 4.55 8.21 1.75
N ARG A 60 3.96 8.32 2.94
CA ARG A 60 2.81 9.17 3.19
C ARG A 60 3.07 10.63 2.77
N ALA A 61 4.28 11.10 3.04
CA ALA A 61 4.66 12.48 2.73
C ALA A 61 4.95 12.71 1.25
N THR A 62 5.34 11.68 0.51
CA THR A 62 5.93 11.85 -0.83
C THR A 62 5.16 11.20 -1.97
N ILE A 63 4.20 10.29 -1.67
CA ILE A 63 3.55 9.51 -2.74
C ILE A 63 2.60 10.34 -3.61
N SER A 64 1.95 11.33 -3.04
CA SER A 64 1.01 12.19 -3.76
C SER A 64 0.83 13.50 -3.03
N PRO A 65 0.62 14.62 -3.76
CA PRO A 65 0.26 15.89 -3.13
C PRO A 65 -1.20 15.93 -2.66
N HIS A 66 -2.01 14.95 -3.04
CA HIS A 66 -3.44 14.95 -2.73
C HIS A 66 -3.74 14.05 -1.53
N PRO A 67 -4.26 14.61 -0.40
CA PRO A 67 -4.54 13.83 0.79
C PRO A 67 -5.48 12.64 0.56
N ASN A 68 -6.53 12.82 -0.24
CA ASN A 68 -7.48 11.75 -0.51
C ASN A 68 -6.84 10.58 -1.23
N THR A 69 -5.98 10.86 -2.20
CA THR A 69 -5.25 9.82 -2.94
C THR A 69 -4.31 9.07 -2.02
N THR A 70 -3.57 9.79 -1.18
CA THR A 70 -2.65 9.19 -0.21
C THR A 70 -3.40 8.32 0.79
N ASN A 71 -4.50 8.83 1.36
CA ASN A 71 -5.29 8.09 2.34
C ASN A 71 -5.89 6.81 1.74
N ARG A 72 -6.36 6.88 0.50
CA ARG A 72 -6.89 5.72 -0.20
C ARG A 72 -5.80 4.67 -0.39
N MET A 73 -4.62 5.08 -0.82
CA MET A 73 -3.49 4.18 -0.95
C MET A 73 -3.11 3.54 0.39
N LEU A 74 -2.98 4.34 1.45
CA LEU A 74 -2.65 3.82 2.78
C LEU A 74 -3.68 2.80 3.25
N SER A 75 -4.95 3.02 2.96
CA SER A 75 -6.03 2.09 3.30
C SER A 75 -5.81 0.73 2.62
N HIS A 76 -5.48 0.74 1.33
CA HIS A 76 -5.19 -0.49 0.59
C HIS A 76 -3.93 -1.18 1.10
N VAL A 77 -2.90 -0.41 1.44
CA VAL A 77 -1.65 -0.97 1.97
C VAL A 77 -1.88 -1.60 3.35
N ARG A 78 -2.70 -0.97 4.20
CA ARG A 78 -3.09 -1.59 5.49
C ARG A 78 -3.77 -2.92 5.25
N GLY A 79 -4.73 -2.97 4.33
CA GLY A 79 -5.41 -4.21 3.99
C GLY A 79 -4.45 -5.28 3.48
N LEU A 80 -3.48 -4.88 2.65
CA LEU A 80 -2.44 -5.78 2.17
C LEU A 80 -1.64 -6.39 3.33
N PHE A 81 -1.16 -5.56 4.27
CA PHE A 81 -0.39 -6.06 5.40
C PHE A 81 -1.23 -6.90 6.36
N ASP A 82 -2.50 -6.57 6.56
CA ASP A 82 -3.39 -7.43 7.34
C ASP A 82 -3.53 -8.81 6.69
N TYR A 83 -3.62 -8.86 5.37
CA TYR A 83 -3.62 -10.10 4.61
C TYR A 83 -2.32 -10.89 4.81
N LEU A 84 -1.17 -10.19 4.74
CA LEU A 84 0.13 -10.83 4.94
C LEU A 84 0.30 -11.37 6.36
N ILE A 85 -0.26 -10.69 7.36
CA ILE A 85 -0.25 -11.19 8.74
C ILE A 85 -1.05 -12.49 8.84
N ARG A 86 -2.23 -12.55 8.23
CA ARG A 86 -3.04 -13.78 8.22
C ARG A 86 -2.33 -14.93 7.54
N ARG A 87 -1.51 -14.63 6.55
CA ARG A 87 -0.70 -15.62 5.84
C ARG A 87 0.61 -15.93 6.57
N GLN A 88 0.85 -15.32 7.73
CA GLN A 88 2.04 -15.51 8.55
C GLN A 88 3.33 -15.09 7.82
N ILE A 89 3.24 -14.15 6.88
CA ILE A 89 4.39 -13.64 6.14
C ILE A 89 5.08 -12.51 6.91
N VAL A 90 4.29 -11.69 7.62
CA VAL A 90 4.81 -10.64 8.51
C VAL A 90 4.16 -10.78 9.88
N ALA A 91 4.86 -10.30 10.92
CA ALA A 91 4.40 -10.43 12.30
C ALA A 91 3.46 -9.28 12.72
N ALA A 92 3.64 -8.10 12.15
CA ALA A 92 2.87 -6.91 12.53
C ALA A 92 2.66 -6.02 11.31
N ASN A 93 1.62 -5.18 11.38
CA ASN A 93 1.33 -4.23 10.32
C ASN A 93 2.12 -2.94 10.59
N PRO A 94 3.07 -2.56 9.71
CA PRO A 94 3.88 -1.36 9.93
C PRO A 94 3.07 -0.06 9.81
N LEU A 95 1.82 -0.13 9.32
CA LEU A 95 0.96 1.05 9.19
C LEU A 95 0.07 1.29 10.40
N ASN A 96 0.12 0.45 11.44
CA ASN A 96 -0.73 0.62 12.62
C ASN A 96 -0.55 1.99 13.27
N ASP A 97 0.67 2.54 13.26
CA ASP A 97 0.97 3.82 13.87
C ASP A 97 1.01 4.98 12.88
N ILE A 98 0.58 4.75 11.63
CA ILE A 98 0.59 5.77 10.60
C ILE A 98 -0.81 6.40 10.51
N PRO A 99 -0.97 7.67 10.97
CA PRO A 99 -2.26 8.33 10.86
C PRO A 99 -2.54 8.73 9.42
N PRO A 100 -3.83 8.90 9.04
CA PRO A 100 -4.15 9.42 7.72
C PRO A 100 -3.66 10.85 7.57
N VAL A 101 -3.46 11.26 6.33
CA VAL A 101 -3.15 12.66 6.02
C VAL A 101 -4.41 13.47 6.28
N PRO A 102 -4.33 14.57 7.07
CA PRO A 102 -5.50 15.41 7.30
C PRO A 102 -6.03 15.98 5.97
N GLU A 103 -7.32 15.84 5.76
CA GLU A 103 -7.97 16.52 4.66
C GLU A 103 -8.03 17.99 5.00
N ARG A 104 -7.52 18.81 4.09
CA ARG A 104 -7.64 20.24 4.26
C ARG A 104 -9.01 20.67 3.79
N TYR A 105 -9.91 20.78 4.72
CA TYR A 105 -11.09 21.57 4.46
C TYR A 105 -10.68 23.01 4.53
N PHE A 106 -10.85 23.72 3.43
CA PHE A 106 -10.86 25.14 3.54
C PHE A 106 -12.10 25.53 4.27
N VAL A 107 -11.90 25.79 5.52
CA VAL A 107 -12.85 26.63 6.21
C VAL A 107 -12.53 28.02 5.75
N PRO A 108 -13.40 28.64 4.98
CA PRO A 108 -13.20 30.03 4.60
C PRO A 108 -13.10 30.91 5.82
#